data_f97c8d27d0c72cdf35b66651cbd37a9c
#
_entry.id   f97c8d27d0c72cdf35b66651cbd37a9c
#
_cell.length_a   1.000
_cell.length_b   1.000
_cell.length_c   1.000
_cell.angle_alpha   90.00
_cell.angle_beta   90.00
_cell.angle_gamma   90.00
#
_symmetry.space_group_name_H-M   'P 1'
#
loop_
_entity.id
_entity.type
_entity.pdbx_description
1 polymer ?
#
loop_
_entity_poly.entity_id
_entity_poly.type
_entity_poly.pdbx_seq_one_letter_code
_entity_poly.pdbx_strand_id
1 'polypeptide(L)' 'MALNELERLKERVDKDPSSKLFVPLAEEYKKAGMFEEAVDVLMKGLERHPNYMSARVSLGKIYIEKEMLNEAGQEFEKVV' A
#
# COMPACT_ATOMS: atom_id res chain seq x y z
N MET A 1 0.10 12.71 -22.98
CA MET A 1 -0.77 11.73 -22.32
C MET A 1 -0.74 11.97 -20.81
N ALA A 2 -1.89 12.00 -20.18
CA ALA A 2 -1.95 12.22 -18.74
C ALA A 2 -1.47 10.97 -18.00
N LEU A 3 -0.67 11.16 -16.95
CA LEU A 3 -0.30 10.08 -16.06
C LEU A 3 -1.53 9.64 -15.26
N ASN A 4 -1.62 8.36 -14.93
CA ASN A 4 -2.67 7.90 -14.03
C ASN A 4 -2.34 8.35 -12.59
N GLU A 5 -3.29 8.18 -11.68
CA GLU A 5 -3.13 8.63 -10.30
C GLU A 5 -1.95 7.98 -9.60
N LEU A 6 -1.75 6.68 -9.83
CA LEU A 6 -0.63 5.95 -9.25
C LEU A 6 0.72 6.55 -9.67
N GLU A 7 0.89 6.79 -10.97
CA GLU A 7 2.13 7.33 -11.49
C GLU A 7 2.41 8.74 -10.99
N ARG A 8 1.38 9.56 -10.90
CA ARG A 8 1.50 10.92 -10.36
C ARG A 8 1.97 10.93 -8.92
N LEU A 9 1.35 10.08 -8.10
CA LEU A 9 1.69 10.00 -6.70
C LEU A 9 3.09 9.43 -6.50
N LYS A 10 3.44 8.40 -7.27
CA LYS A 10 4.77 7.82 -7.22
C LYS A 10 5.84 8.86 -7.54
N GLU A 11 5.61 9.64 -8.59
CA GLU A 11 6.55 10.68 -9.00
C GLU A 11 6.73 11.72 -7.89
N ARG A 12 5.65 12.16 -7.26
CA ARG A 12 5.72 13.14 -6.18
C ARG A 12 6.47 12.62 -4.96
N VAL A 13 6.20 11.37 -4.59
CA VAL A 13 6.88 10.75 -3.45
C VAL A 13 8.36 10.54 -3.75
N ASP A 14 8.70 10.15 -4.98
CA ASP A 14 10.09 9.98 -5.39
C ASP A 14 10.86 11.29 -5.32
N LYS A 15 10.22 12.40 -5.70
CA LYS A 15 10.85 13.72 -5.65
C LYS A 15 11.00 14.25 -4.24
N ASP A 16 10.06 13.90 -3.36
CA ASP A 16 10.08 14.35 -1.97
C ASP A 16 9.72 13.18 -1.06
N PRO A 17 10.73 12.37 -0.67
CA PRO A 17 10.47 11.21 0.18
C PRO A 17 9.87 11.51 1.53
N SER A 18 9.94 12.76 2.01
CA SER A 18 9.32 13.16 3.27
C SER A 18 7.86 13.58 3.11
N SER A 19 7.34 13.57 1.87
CA SER A 19 5.96 13.93 1.62
C SER A 19 5.01 12.88 2.22
N LYS A 20 3.94 13.35 2.84
CA LYS A 20 2.91 12.48 3.38
C LYS A 20 2.02 11.86 2.30
N LEU A 21 2.26 12.18 1.04
CA LEU A 21 1.55 11.57 -0.09
C LEU A 21 1.82 10.08 -0.25
N PHE A 22 2.75 9.52 0.53
CA PHE A 22 2.98 8.08 0.52
C PHE A 22 1.72 7.28 0.92
N VAL A 23 0.84 7.84 1.73
CA VAL A 23 -0.40 7.15 2.11
C VAL A 23 -1.33 6.98 0.91
N PRO A 24 -1.72 8.06 0.18
CA PRO A 24 -2.53 7.86 -1.03
C PRO A 24 -1.82 7.03 -2.10
N LEU A 25 -0.49 7.09 -2.18
CA LEU A 25 0.25 6.22 -3.10
C LEU A 25 0.03 4.74 -2.74
N ALA A 26 0.15 4.40 -1.47
CA ALA A 26 -0.08 3.04 -1.00
C ALA A 26 -1.52 2.60 -1.28
N GLU A 27 -2.49 3.49 -1.12
CA GLU A 27 -3.89 3.19 -1.42
C GLU A 27 -4.08 2.85 -2.90
N GLU A 28 -3.41 3.55 -3.79
CA GLU A 28 -3.50 3.25 -5.22
C GLU A 28 -2.85 1.92 -5.55
N TYR A 29 -1.73 1.59 -4.93
CA TYR A 29 -1.12 0.27 -5.07
C TYR A 29 -2.06 -0.83 -4.60
N LYS A 30 -2.72 -0.62 -3.46
CA LYS A 30 -3.69 -1.56 -2.91
C LYS A 30 -4.83 -1.81 -3.89
N LYS A 31 -5.39 -0.75 -4.47
CA LYS A 31 -6.48 -0.86 -5.44
C LYS A 31 -6.06 -1.67 -6.67
N ALA A 32 -4.81 -1.57 -7.04
CA ALA A 32 -4.25 -2.33 -8.16
C ALA A 32 -3.87 -3.77 -7.81
N GLY A 33 -4.10 -4.17 -6.56
CA GLY A 33 -3.72 -5.50 -6.10
C GLY A 33 -2.24 -5.67 -5.79
N MET A 34 -1.51 -4.57 -5.77
CA MET A 34 -0.06 -4.57 -5.53
C MET A 34 0.22 -4.36 -4.04
N PHE A 35 -0.13 -5.37 -3.23
CA PHE A 35 -0.07 -5.24 -1.77
C PHE A 35 1.34 -5.10 -1.23
N GLU A 36 2.30 -5.79 -1.82
CA GLU A 36 3.68 -5.72 -1.34
C GLU A 36 4.28 -4.36 -1.57
N GLU A 37 4.02 -3.75 -2.72
CA GLU A 37 4.45 -2.39 -3.02
C GLU A 37 3.80 -1.40 -2.07
N ALA A 38 2.51 -1.61 -1.77
CA ALA A 38 1.80 -0.75 -0.83
C ALA A 38 2.41 -0.82 0.56
N VAL A 39 2.73 -2.01 1.04
CA VAL A 39 3.36 -2.21 2.34
C VAL A 39 4.73 -1.53 2.37
N ASP A 40 5.52 -1.72 1.34
CA ASP A 40 6.85 -1.12 1.26
C ASP A 40 6.81 0.40 1.34
N VAL A 41 5.89 1.01 0.58
CA VAL A 41 5.70 2.46 0.58
C VAL A 41 5.32 2.96 1.98
N LEU A 42 4.39 2.27 2.64
CA LEU A 42 3.94 2.67 3.97
C LEU A 42 5.05 2.51 5.01
N MET A 43 5.81 1.44 4.94
CA MET A 43 6.90 1.24 5.89
C MET A 43 7.99 2.28 5.75
N LYS A 44 8.36 2.62 4.52
CA LYS A 44 9.34 3.67 4.27
C LYS A 44 8.84 5.04 4.73
N GLY A 45 7.57 5.32 4.47
CA GLY A 45 6.98 6.58 4.92
C GLY A 45 6.89 6.66 6.43
N LEU A 46 6.59 5.56 7.11
CA LEU A 46 6.54 5.51 8.57
C LEU A 46 7.92 5.66 9.22
N GLU A 47 8.99 5.33 8.53
CA GLU A 47 10.32 5.62 9.04
C GLU A 47 10.54 7.12 9.21
N ARG A 48 9.97 7.93 8.32
CA ARG A 48 10.08 9.39 8.37
C ARG A 48 8.99 10.03 9.23
N HIS A 49 7.83 9.40 9.32
CA HIS A 49 6.67 9.89 10.07
C HIS A 49 6.12 8.79 10.97
N PRO A 50 6.85 8.38 12.02
CA PRO A 50 6.47 7.20 12.80
C PRO A 50 5.14 7.31 13.54
N ASN A 51 4.67 8.52 13.78
CA ASN A 51 3.41 8.74 14.49
C ASN A 51 2.23 9.07 13.58
N TYR A 52 2.39 8.86 12.27
CA TYR A 52 1.33 9.17 11.32
C TYR A 52 0.28 8.06 11.34
N MET A 53 -0.81 8.32 12.04
CA MET A 53 -1.85 7.31 12.30
C MET A 53 -2.53 6.81 11.03
N SER A 54 -2.80 7.69 10.07
CA SER A 54 -3.41 7.27 8.80
C SER A 54 -2.61 6.18 8.12
N ALA A 55 -1.28 6.33 8.13
CA ALA A 55 -0.40 5.35 7.53
C ALA A 55 -0.45 4.01 8.28
N ARG A 56 -0.48 4.05 9.60
CA ARG A 56 -0.56 2.83 10.40
C ARG A 56 -1.87 2.10 10.19
N VAL A 57 -2.97 2.85 10.11
CA VAL A 57 -4.29 2.28 9.83
C VAL A 57 -4.31 1.64 8.44
N SER A 58 -3.78 2.35 7.44
CA SER A 58 -3.70 1.81 6.07
C SER A 58 -2.88 0.53 6.02
N LEU A 59 -1.74 0.50 6.72
CA LEU A 59 -0.89 -0.68 6.76
C LEU A 59 -1.62 -1.86 7.37
N GLY A 60 -2.33 -1.64 8.49
CA GLY A 60 -3.12 -2.67 9.13
C GLY A 60 -4.20 -3.24 8.22
N LYS A 61 -4.91 -2.37 7.51
CA LYS A 61 -5.94 -2.79 6.56
C LYS A 61 -5.37 -3.62 5.42
N ILE A 62 -4.22 -3.24 4.91
CA ILE A 62 -3.56 -3.97 3.83
C ILE A 62 -3.16 -5.37 4.30
N TYR A 63 -2.62 -5.51 5.50
CA TYR A 63 -2.27 -6.81 6.05
C TYR A 63 -3.51 -7.71 6.18
N ILE A 64 -4.62 -7.17 6.64
CA ILE A 64 -5.86 -7.91 6.76
C ILE A 64 -6.34 -8.41 5.40
N GLU A 65 -6.36 -7.54 4.40
CA GLU A 65 -6.79 -7.91 3.05
C GLU A 65 -5.89 -8.95 2.41
N LYS A 66 -4.58 -8.82 2.59
CA LYS A 66 -3.61 -9.78 2.07
C LYS A 66 -3.81 -11.15 2.72
N GLU A 67 -4.06 -11.18 4.02
CA GLU A 67 -4.32 -12.40 4.77
C GLU A 67 -5.58 -13.09 4.27
N MET A 68 -6.65 -12.34 4.06
CA MET A 68 -7.91 -12.88 3.56
C MET A 68 -7.75 -13.52 2.18
N LEU A 69 -6.97 -12.91 1.30
CA LEU A 69 -6.72 -13.47 -0.01
C LEU A 69 -5.92 -14.76 0.08
N ASN A 70 -4.94 -14.82 0.99
CA ASN A 70 -4.16 -16.02 1.21
C ASN A 70 -5.03 -17.15 1.76
N GLU A 71 -5.89 -16.84 2.70
CA GLU A 71 -6.82 -17.82 3.29
C GLU A 71 -7.79 -18.34 2.24
N ALA A 72 -8.34 -17.49 1.38
CA ALA A 72 -9.22 -17.90 0.31
C ALA A 72 -8.51 -18.88 -0.63
N GLY A 73 -7.25 -18.59 -0.98
CA GLY A 73 -6.45 -19.48 -1.81
C GLY A 73 -6.25 -20.84 -1.17
N GLN A 74 -5.98 -20.85 0.13
CA GLN A 74 -5.80 -22.09 0.88
C GLN A 74 -7.08 -22.92 0.91
N GLU A 75 -8.23 -22.28 1.05
CA GLU A 75 -9.51 -22.98 1.04
C GLU A 75 -9.77 -23.64 -0.32
N PHE A 76 -9.45 -22.98 -1.41
CA PHE A 76 -9.57 -23.57 -2.73
C PHE A 76 -8.67 -24.79 -2.88
N GLU A 77 -7.47 -24.75 -2.35
CA GLU A 77 -6.57 -25.90 -2.39
C GLU A 77 -7.09 -27.09 -1.61
N LYS A 78 -7.74 -26.83 -0.47
CA LYS A 78 -8.31 -27.90 0.35
C LYS A 78 -9.49 -28.60 -0.32
N VAL A 79 -10.22 -27.88 -1.15
CA VAL A 79 -11.37 -28.43 -1.85
C VAL A 79 -10.97 -29.35 -2.99
N VAL A 80 -9.81 -29.13 -3.55
CA VAL A 80 -9.27 -29.96 -4.61
C VAL A 80 -8.72 -31.26 -4.04
#